data_2df29f9d7f1d4b641a65d8294631c796
#
_entry.id   2df29f9d7f1d4b641a65d8294631c796
#
_cell.length_a   1.000
_cell.length_b   1.000
_cell.length_c   1.000
_cell.angle_alpha   90.00
_cell.angle_beta   90.00
_cell.angle_gamma   90.00
#
_symmetry.space_group_name_H-M   'P 1'
#
loop_
_entity.id
_entity.type
_entity.pdbx_description
1 polymer ?
#
loop_
_entity_poly.entity_id
_entity_poly.type
_entity_poly.pdbx_seq_one_letter_code
_entity_poly.pdbx_strand_id
1 'polypeptide(L)'
;MPIYSGKQLDGMRAACSLARDILLKAAAHCEPGVSTGEVDAYAADLIAESGSRSAFLGYRQKGGGAPFPGNICISVNDEIVHGIGGARRIQPGDVVKLDVGIHKDGWVGDNALTVPIGDVGLEVARLLRTAEDALHIAIDYAREGVMLGDLCASVDKHVRSQGFSVVREFVGHGVG
;
A
#
# COMPACT_ATOMS: atom_id res chain seq x y z
N MET A 1 -20.25 -9.70 1.32
CA MET A 1 -18.93 -9.67 1.99
C MET A 1 -18.92 -10.74 3.07
N PRO A 2 -17.87 -11.56 3.19
CA PRO A 2 -17.77 -12.51 4.30
C PRO A 2 -17.63 -11.75 5.62
N ILE A 3 -18.19 -12.31 6.69
CA ILE A 3 -18.04 -11.79 8.06
C ILE A 3 -17.16 -12.78 8.80
N TYR A 4 -16.02 -12.32 9.27
CA TYR A 4 -15.05 -13.11 10.01
C TYR A 4 -15.24 -12.93 11.52
N SER A 5 -15.04 -13.99 12.30
CA SER A 5 -15.12 -13.96 13.76
C SER A 5 -14.12 -14.95 14.39
N GLY A 6 -13.82 -14.74 15.67
CA GLY A 6 -12.94 -15.62 16.44
C GLY A 6 -11.60 -15.87 15.74
N LYS A 7 -11.20 -17.15 15.60
CA LYS A 7 -9.90 -17.54 15.00
C LYS A 7 -9.69 -17.03 13.57
N GLN A 8 -10.75 -16.82 12.80
CA GLN A 8 -10.66 -16.28 11.44
C GLN A 8 -10.17 -14.82 11.50
N LEU A 9 -10.74 -14.02 12.40
CA LEU A 9 -10.34 -12.64 12.60
C LEU A 9 -8.91 -12.53 13.14
N ASP A 10 -8.50 -13.48 14.01
CA ASP A 10 -7.13 -13.53 14.52
C ASP A 10 -6.12 -13.85 13.40
N GLY A 11 -6.44 -14.78 12.51
CA GLY A 11 -5.62 -15.10 11.34
C GLY A 11 -5.47 -13.90 10.40
N MET A 12 -6.56 -13.19 10.10
CA MET A 12 -6.52 -11.97 9.29
C MET A 12 -5.66 -10.87 9.95
N ARG A 13 -5.84 -10.63 11.25
CA ARG A 13 -5.04 -9.66 11.99
C ARG A 13 -3.55 -10.00 11.97
N ALA A 14 -3.19 -11.27 12.12
CA ALA A 14 -1.81 -11.72 12.06
C ALA A 14 -1.19 -11.46 10.68
N ALA A 15 -1.91 -11.78 9.59
CA ALA A 15 -1.45 -11.50 8.22
C ALA A 15 -1.29 -9.99 7.96
N CYS A 16 -2.27 -9.16 8.38
CA CYS A 16 -2.20 -7.71 8.24
C CYS A 16 -1.04 -7.10 9.07
N SER A 17 -0.83 -7.58 10.30
CA SER A 17 0.30 -7.14 11.13
C SER A 17 1.65 -7.48 10.50
N LEU A 18 1.79 -8.68 9.96
CA LEU A 18 2.99 -9.11 9.27
C LEU A 18 3.26 -8.29 7.99
N ALA A 19 2.21 -8.05 7.18
CA ALA A 19 2.33 -7.20 5.99
C ALA A 19 2.80 -5.79 6.35
N ARG A 20 2.24 -5.21 7.42
CA ARG A 20 2.67 -3.90 7.95
C ARG A 20 4.13 -3.91 8.38
N ASP A 21 4.57 -4.94 9.11
CA ASP A 21 5.94 -5.01 9.62
C ASP A 21 6.96 -5.14 8.47
N ILE A 22 6.63 -5.89 7.43
CA ILE A 22 7.42 -5.98 6.19
C ILE A 22 7.46 -4.63 5.48
N LEU A 23 6.30 -3.97 5.32
CA LEU A 23 6.17 -2.66 4.69
C LEU A 23 7.04 -1.60 5.40
N LEU A 24 7.01 -1.54 6.73
CA LEU A 24 7.80 -0.59 7.50
C LEU A 24 9.30 -0.82 7.37
N LYS A 25 9.74 -2.08 7.31
CA LYS A 25 11.14 -2.42 7.07
C LYS A 25 11.57 -2.06 5.65
N ALA A 26 10.75 -2.35 4.65
CA ALA A 26 11.01 -1.96 3.27
C ALA A 26 11.05 -0.43 3.12
N ALA A 27 10.16 0.29 3.80
CA ALA A 27 10.14 1.75 3.83
C ALA A 27 11.42 2.33 4.44
N ALA A 28 11.91 1.74 5.53
CA ALA A 28 13.17 2.15 6.16
C ALA A 28 14.41 1.87 5.26
N HIS A 29 14.28 0.98 4.28
CA HIS A 29 15.33 0.69 3.29
C HIS A 29 15.32 1.64 2.08
N CYS A 30 14.30 2.50 1.95
CA CYS A 30 14.20 3.51 0.91
C CYS A 30 15.12 4.70 1.22
N GLU A 31 16.40 4.56 0.87
CA GLU A 31 17.41 5.61 1.08
C GLU A 31 17.94 6.14 -0.27
N PRO A 32 18.44 7.38 -0.31
CA PRO A 32 19.10 7.91 -1.51
C PRO A 32 20.22 7.01 -2.00
N GLY A 33 20.19 6.68 -3.29
CA GLY A 33 21.17 5.81 -3.93
C GLY A 33 20.78 4.33 -3.98
N VAL A 34 19.89 3.84 -3.13
CA VAL A 34 19.31 2.49 -3.22
C VAL A 34 18.41 2.42 -4.45
N SER A 35 18.49 1.34 -5.22
CA SER A 35 17.58 1.14 -6.35
C SER A 35 16.25 0.56 -5.89
N THR A 36 15.19 0.83 -6.65
CA THR A 36 13.87 0.25 -6.38
C THR A 36 13.88 -1.28 -6.49
N GLY A 37 14.79 -1.85 -7.29
CA GLY A 37 15.01 -3.30 -7.37
C GLY A 37 15.66 -3.88 -6.11
N GLU A 38 16.60 -3.14 -5.48
CA GLU A 38 17.18 -3.54 -4.19
C GLU A 38 16.14 -3.51 -3.08
N VAL A 39 15.20 -2.54 -3.10
CA VAL A 39 14.06 -2.50 -2.16
C VAL A 39 13.13 -3.70 -2.37
N ASP A 40 12.80 -4.05 -3.62
CA ASP A 40 11.97 -5.24 -3.92
C ASP A 40 12.64 -6.54 -3.47
N ALA A 41 13.95 -6.69 -3.71
CA ALA A 41 14.73 -7.85 -3.28
C ALA A 41 14.76 -7.97 -1.74
N TYR A 42 14.99 -6.87 -1.04
CA TYR A 42 14.93 -6.85 0.43
C TYR A 42 13.55 -7.23 0.97
N ALA A 43 12.47 -6.73 0.35
CA ALA A 43 11.10 -7.11 0.71
C ALA A 43 10.85 -8.60 0.43
N ALA A 44 11.37 -9.15 -0.66
CA ALA A 44 11.28 -10.58 -0.99
C ALA A 44 11.92 -11.45 0.10
N ASP A 45 13.12 -11.07 0.59
CA ASP A 45 13.80 -11.77 1.68
C ASP A 45 12.97 -11.75 2.96
N LEU A 46 12.43 -10.58 3.35
CA LEU A 46 11.56 -10.46 4.53
C LEU A 46 10.30 -11.31 4.42
N ILE A 47 9.68 -11.36 3.24
CA ILE A 47 8.50 -12.19 2.95
C ILE A 47 8.86 -13.67 3.13
N ALA A 48 9.98 -14.12 2.54
CA ALA A 48 10.43 -15.50 2.62
C ALA A 48 10.79 -15.91 4.07
N GLU A 49 11.55 -15.09 4.79
CA GLU A 49 11.95 -15.33 6.17
C GLU A 49 10.74 -15.46 7.12
N SER A 50 9.66 -14.74 6.84
CA SER A 50 8.42 -14.82 7.61
C SER A 50 7.61 -16.09 7.35
N GLY A 51 8.01 -16.92 6.38
CA GLY A 51 7.26 -18.08 5.91
C GLY A 51 5.94 -17.69 5.23
N SER A 52 5.88 -16.50 4.66
CA SER A 52 4.78 -16.02 3.82
C SER A 52 5.17 -16.04 2.34
N ARG A 53 4.25 -15.65 1.46
CA ARG A 53 4.54 -15.47 0.03
C ARG A 53 3.93 -14.16 -0.46
N SER A 54 4.54 -13.54 -1.45
CA SER A 54 3.97 -12.36 -2.09
C SER A 54 2.60 -12.68 -2.70
N ALA A 55 1.66 -11.76 -2.55
CA ALA A 55 0.37 -11.80 -3.23
C ALA A 55 0.46 -11.22 -4.65
N PHE A 56 1.53 -10.49 -4.96
CA PHE A 56 1.69 -9.78 -6.23
C PHE A 56 2.57 -10.54 -7.23
N LEU A 57 3.65 -11.16 -6.79
CA LEU A 57 4.55 -11.89 -7.68
C LEU A 57 3.80 -12.96 -8.46
N GLY A 58 3.84 -12.85 -9.79
CA GLY A 58 3.15 -13.77 -10.69
C GLY A 58 1.64 -13.52 -10.84
N TYR A 59 1.08 -12.50 -10.19
CA TYR A 59 -0.33 -12.13 -10.34
C TYR A 59 -0.66 -11.78 -11.80
N ARG A 60 -1.79 -12.30 -12.30
CA ARG A 60 -2.31 -12.01 -13.65
C ARG A 60 -3.70 -11.41 -13.54
N GLN A 61 -3.90 -10.29 -14.19
CA GLN A 61 -5.25 -9.71 -14.30
C GLN A 61 -6.16 -10.60 -15.14
N LYS A 62 -7.46 -10.63 -14.79
CA LYS A 62 -8.49 -11.27 -15.62
C LYS A 62 -8.55 -10.55 -16.97
N GLY A 63 -8.25 -11.26 -18.05
CA GLY A 63 -8.19 -10.66 -19.41
C GLY A 63 -6.86 -10.81 -20.11
N GLY A 64 -5.84 -11.35 -19.43
CA GLY A 64 -4.52 -11.62 -19.99
C GLY A 64 -3.48 -10.57 -19.62
N GLY A 65 -2.28 -10.73 -20.14
CA GLY A 65 -1.12 -9.90 -19.84
C GLY A 65 0.03 -10.69 -19.21
N ALA A 66 1.20 -10.08 -19.16
CA ALA A 66 2.34 -10.63 -18.44
C ALA A 66 2.04 -10.68 -16.93
N PRO A 67 2.54 -11.69 -16.20
CA PRO A 67 2.42 -11.72 -14.76
C PRO A 67 3.18 -10.53 -14.14
N PHE A 68 2.70 -10.01 -13.01
CA PHE A 68 3.40 -8.97 -12.28
C PHE A 68 4.77 -9.52 -11.80
N PRO A 69 5.88 -8.86 -12.11
CA PRO A 69 7.20 -9.44 -11.91
C PRO A 69 7.80 -9.13 -10.54
N GLY A 70 7.26 -8.15 -9.78
CA GLY A 70 7.76 -7.70 -8.48
C GLY A 70 7.16 -8.47 -7.31
N ASN A 71 7.85 -8.45 -6.19
CA ASN A 71 7.34 -9.00 -4.92
C ASN A 71 6.41 -8.01 -4.22
N ILE A 72 6.68 -6.72 -4.40
CA ILE A 72 5.87 -5.59 -3.89
C ILE A 72 5.69 -4.58 -5.02
N CYS A 73 4.74 -3.63 -4.87
CA CYS A 73 4.67 -2.48 -5.78
C CYS A 73 5.54 -1.35 -5.23
N ILE A 74 6.34 -0.73 -6.12
CA ILE A 74 7.20 0.41 -5.80
C ILE A 74 6.99 1.48 -6.86
N SER A 75 6.21 2.49 -6.53
CA SER A 75 5.84 3.57 -7.44
C SER A 75 6.49 4.88 -7.01
N VAL A 76 7.23 5.54 -7.90
CA VAL A 76 8.02 6.72 -7.56
C VAL A 76 7.46 7.95 -8.26
N ASN A 77 7.22 9.02 -7.52
CA ASN A 77 6.74 10.33 -8.00
C ASN A 77 5.42 10.20 -8.78
N ASP A 78 5.43 10.42 -10.10
CA ASP A 78 4.23 10.42 -10.96
C ASP A 78 3.62 9.04 -11.22
N GLU A 79 4.33 7.97 -10.88
CA GLU A 79 3.74 6.63 -10.92
C GLU A 79 2.67 6.51 -9.84
N ILE A 80 1.40 6.36 -10.24
CA ILE A 80 0.27 6.36 -9.28
C ILE A 80 0.33 5.11 -8.41
N VAL A 81 0.27 3.91 -9.02
CA VAL A 81 0.31 2.58 -8.36
C VAL A 81 0.97 1.56 -9.27
N HIS A 82 1.21 0.35 -8.75
CA HIS A 82 1.69 -0.83 -9.48
C HIS A 82 3.06 -0.63 -10.16
N GLY A 83 3.89 0.29 -9.66
CA GLY A 83 5.27 0.45 -10.10
C GLY A 83 6.08 -0.82 -9.84
N ILE A 84 7.05 -1.11 -10.70
CA ILE A 84 7.88 -2.32 -10.66
C ILE A 84 9.29 -1.93 -10.20
N GLY A 85 9.81 -2.63 -9.21
CA GLY A 85 11.19 -2.50 -8.77
C GLY A 85 12.18 -2.75 -9.91
N GLY A 86 13.22 -1.90 -10.03
CA GLY A 86 14.18 -1.97 -11.14
C GLY A 86 15.45 -1.16 -10.86
N ALA A 87 16.14 -0.77 -11.92
CA ALA A 87 17.42 -0.07 -11.85
C ALA A 87 17.33 1.41 -11.40
N ARG A 88 16.11 1.97 -11.29
CA ARG A 88 15.90 3.36 -10.82
C ARG A 88 16.46 3.51 -9.42
N ARG A 89 17.39 4.47 -9.24
CA ARG A 89 17.91 4.83 -7.92
C ARG A 89 17.08 5.94 -7.30
N ILE A 90 16.73 5.73 -6.05
CA ILE A 90 16.00 6.70 -5.21
C ILE A 90 16.88 7.95 -5.01
N GLN A 91 16.29 9.12 -5.12
CA GLN A 91 16.96 10.41 -5.00
C GLN A 91 16.36 11.23 -3.85
N PRO A 92 17.12 12.15 -3.22
CA PRO A 92 16.55 13.14 -2.33
C PRO A 92 15.44 13.95 -3.04
N GLY A 93 14.29 14.11 -2.37
CA GLY A 93 13.11 14.77 -2.92
C GLY A 93 12.13 13.83 -3.63
N ASP A 94 12.49 12.55 -3.85
CA ASP A 94 11.54 11.56 -4.36
C ASP A 94 10.43 11.26 -3.33
N VAL A 95 9.29 10.85 -3.86
CA VAL A 95 8.16 10.29 -3.10
C VAL A 95 7.99 8.84 -3.52
N VAL A 96 8.28 7.90 -2.63
CA VAL A 96 8.22 6.47 -2.90
C VAL A 96 6.97 5.86 -2.27
N LYS A 97 6.08 5.32 -3.08
CA LYS A 97 4.89 4.58 -2.64
C LYS A 97 5.20 3.09 -2.66
N LEU A 98 5.11 2.46 -1.50
CA LEU A 98 5.27 1.03 -1.32
C LEU A 98 3.91 0.40 -1.05
N ASP A 99 3.67 -0.75 -1.65
CA ASP A 99 2.46 -1.52 -1.45
C ASP A 99 2.84 -3.00 -1.31
N VAL A 100 2.49 -3.60 -0.18
CA VAL A 100 2.89 -4.95 0.24
C VAL A 100 1.66 -5.80 0.49
N GLY A 101 1.46 -6.76 -0.39
CA GLY A 101 0.46 -7.82 -0.24
C GLY A 101 1.13 -9.17 0.02
N ILE A 102 0.68 -9.89 1.04
CA ILE A 102 1.20 -11.22 1.38
C ILE A 102 0.08 -12.22 1.62
N HIS A 103 0.41 -13.49 1.39
CA HIS A 103 -0.36 -14.63 1.87
C HIS A 103 0.36 -15.31 3.04
N LYS A 104 -0.33 -15.46 4.17
CA LYS A 104 0.16 -16.15 5.37
C LYS A 104 -0.94 -17.03 5.96
N ASP A 105 -0.67 -18.34 6.08
CA ASP A 105 -1.55 -19.31 6.73
C ASP A 105 -3.03 -19.30 6.24
N GLY A 106 -3.20 -19.06 4.93
CA GLY A 106 -4.51 -18.97 4.28
C GLY A 106 -5.17 -17.59 4.35
N TRP A 107 -4.51 -16.60 4.95
CA TRP A 107 -4.99 -15.23 5.06
C TRP A 107 -4.17 -14.27 4.20
N VAL A 108 -4.78 -13.14 3.83
CA VAL A 108 -4.13 -12.07 3.08
C VAL A 108 -3.96 -10.86 3.98
N GLY A 109 -2.75 -10.29 3.99
CA GLY A 109 -2.47 -8.96 4.53
C GLY A 109 -2.05 -8.04 3.38
N ASP A 110 -2.58 -6.82 3.37
CA ASP A 110 -2.36 -5.83 2.32
C ASP A 110 -2.25 -4.44 2.96
N ASN A 111 -1.13 -3.76 2.73
CA ASN A 111 -0.82 -2.47 3.33
C ASN A 111 0.03 -1.63 2.39
N ALA A 112 -0.26 -0.34 2.32
CA ALA A 112 0.52 0.63 1.54
C ALA A 112 0.98 1.81 2.41
N LEU A 113 2.13 2.38 2.03
CA LEU A 113 2.74 3.54 2.67
C LEU A 113 3.45 4.40 1.65
N THR A 114 3.43 5.71 1.84
CA THR A 114 4.22 6.65 1.05
C THR A 114 5.35 7.23 1.88
N VAL A 115 6.58 7.17 1.35
CA VAL A 115 7.81 7.64 2.01
C VAL A 115 8.35 8.85 1.24
N PRO A 116 8.37 10.05 1.84
CA PRO A 116 9.15 11.16 1.30
C PRO A 116 10.65 10.93 1.58
N ILE A 117 11.48 11.13 0.58
CA ILE A 117 12.93 10.92 0.68
C ILE A 117 13.63 12.26 0.93
N GLY A 118 13.94 12.54 2.20
CA GLY A 118 14.45 13.83 2.62
C GLY A 118 13.40 14.94 2.54
N ASP A 119 13.84 16.16 2.22
CA ASP A 119 12.93 17.31 2.11
C ASP A 119 12.15 17.26 0.80
N VAL A 120 10.82 17.35 0.91
CA VAL A 120 9.89 17.47 -0.22
C VAL A 120 9.22 18.83 -0.22
N GLY A 121 8.77 19.30 -1.39
CA GLY A 121 8.09 20.59 -1.51
C GLY A 121 6.82 20.66 -0.65
N LEU A 122 6.45 21.88 -0.22
CA LEU A 122 5.30 22.12 0.67
C LEU A 122 3.98 21.55 0.14
N GLU A 123 3.77 21.58 -1.17
CA GLU A 123 2.57 21.01 -1.80
C GLU A 123 2.54 19.50 -1.69
N VAL A 124 3.68 18.84 -1.92
CA VAL A 124 3.83 17.39 -1.75
C VAL A 124 3.61 16.99 -0.28
N ALA A 125 4.25 17.68 0.66
CA ALA A 125 4.05 17.43 2.08
C ALA A 125 2.57 17.58 2.50
N ARG A 126 1.87 18.57 1.94
CA ARG A 126 0.43 18.76 2.15
C ARG A 126 -0.40 17.62 1.55
N LEU A 127 -0.04 17.15 0.35
CA LEU A 127 -0.69 16.00 -0.29
C LEU A 127 -0.56 14.73 0.57
N LEU A 128 0.65 14.43 1.05
CA LEU A 128 0.91 13.26 1.89
C LEU A 128 0.08 13.30 3.18
N ARG A 129 0.06 14.45 3.86
CA ARG A 129 -0.76 14.63 5.06
C ARG A 129 -2.25 14.49 4.77
N THR A 130 -2.73 15.07 3.66
CA THR A 130 -4.14 14.95 3.26
C THR A 130 -4.53 13.50 3.01
N ALA A 131 -3.65 12.68 2.42
CA ALA A 131 -3.90 11.27 2.19
C ALA A 131 -3.93 10.47 3.51
N GLU A 132 -3.03 10.77 4.44
CA GLU A 132 -3.01 10.17 5.77
C GLU A 132 -4.28 10.52 6.57
N ASP A 133 -4.66 11.79 6.60
CA ASP A 133 -5.90 12.25 7.24
C ASP A 133 -7.14 11.57 6.63
N ALA A 134 -7.17 11.40 5.30
CA ALA A 134 -8.25 10.71 4.59
C ALA A 134 -8.36 9.24 5.01
N LEU A 135 -7.22 8.55 5.22
CA LEU A 135 -7.19 7.18 5.74
C LEU A 135 -7.79 7.12 7.16
N HIS A 136 -7.40 8.03 8.05
CA HIS A 136 -7.93 8.07 9.41
C HIS A 136 -9.43 8.36 9.43
N ILE A 137 -9.91 9.28 8.58
CA ILE A 137 -11.35 9.52 8.40
C ILE A 137 -12.06 8.24 7.95
N ALA A 138 -11.51 7.52 6.97
CA ALA A 138 -12.10 6.25 6.51
C ALA A 138 -12.16 5.20 7.63
N ILE A 139 -11.11 5.06 8.43
CA ILE A 139 -11.06 4.16 9.60
C ILE A 139 -12.15 4.54 10.60
N ASP A 140 -12.31 5.83 10.89
CA ASP A 140 -13.32 6.33 11.81
C ASP A 140 -14.76 6.10 11.33
N TYR A 141 -14.98 6.09 10.01
CA TYR A 141 -16.27 5.76 9.41
C TYR A 141 -16.54 4.27 9.28
N ALA A 142 -15.52 3.43 9.33
CA ALA A 142 -15.64 1.97 9.17
C ALA A 142 -16.25 1.30 10.41
N ARG A 143 -17.53 1.57 10.67
CA ARG A 143 -18.31 1.09 11.85
C ARG A 143 -19.59 0.43 11.37
N GLU A 144 -20.15 -0.41 12.26
CA GLU A 144 -21.47 -0.99 12.05
C GLU A 144 -22.54 0.09 11.81
N GLY A 145 -23.40 -0.13 10.84
CA GLY A 145 -24.50 0.77 10.48
C GLY A 145 -24.13 1.92 9.54
N VAL A 146 -22.84 2.16 9.27
CA VAL A 146 -22.42 3.19 8.30
C VAL A 146 -22.56 2.65 6.89
N MET A 147 -23.14 3.44 5.99
CA MET A 147 -23.19 3.12 4.59
C MET A 147 -21.82 3.33 3.93
N LEU A 148 -21.40 2.41 3.06
CA LEU A 148 -20.14 2.55 2.32
C LEU A 148 -20.07 3.87 1.53
N GLY A 149 -21.19 4.33 0.99
CA GLY A 149 -21.30 5.62 0.31
C GLY A 149 -20.95 6.81 1.19
N ASP A 150 -21.35 6.80 2.48
CA ASP A 150 -21.04 7.87 3.42
C ASP A 150 -19.55 7.89 3.78
N LEU A 151 -18.93 6.71 3.94
CA LEU A 151 -17.49 6.58 4.12
C LEU A 151 -16.74 7.17 2.90
N CYS A 152 -17.09 6.74 1.70
CA CYS A 152 -16.45 7.24 0.47
C CYS A 152 -16.65 8.76 0.30
N ALA A 153 -17.86 9.26 0.59
CA ALA A 153 -18.18 10.69 0.51
C ALA A 153 -17.38 11.52 1.53
N SER A 154 -17.15 10.99 2.74
CA SER A 154 -16.33 11.67 3.76
C SER A 154 -14.89 11.85 3.32
N VAL A 155 -14.29 10.81 2.71
CA VAL A 155 -12.94 10.84 2.14
C VAL A 155 -12.86 11.86 0.99
N ASP A 156 -13.76 11.78 -0.01
CA ASP A 156 -13.77 12.71 -1.16
C ASP A 156 -13.94 14.17 -0.71
N LYS A 157 -14.84 14.41 0.25
CA LYS A 157 -15.08 15.74 0.83
C LYS A 157 -13.82 16.30 1.50
N HIS A 158 -13.12 15.49 2.30
CA HIS A 158 -11.88 15.90 2.95
C HIS A 158 -10.82 16.26 1.91
N VAL A 159 -10.52 15.35 0.97
CA VAL A 159 -9.49 15.54 -0.07
C VAL A 159 -9.76 16.79 -0.89
N ARG A 160 -11.02 17.03 -1.31
CA ARG A 160 -11.41 18.24 -2.04
C ARG A 160 -11.28 19.52 -1.22
N SER A 161 -11.57 19.47 0.08
CA SER A 161 -11.42 20.63 0.97
C SER A 161 -9.97 21.09 1.09
N GLN A 162 -9.02 20.17 0.87
CA GLN A 162 -7.58 20.44 0.86
C GLN A 162 -7.05 20.84 -0.54
N GLY A 163 -7.94 20.97 -1.54
CA GLY A 163 -7.58 21.37 -2.91
C GLY A 163 -7.03 20.24 -3.78
N PHE A 164 -7.18 18.99 -3.36
CA PHE A 164 -6.79 17.80 -4.12
C PHE A 164 -8.02 17.05 -4.66
N SER A 165 -7.81 15.96 -5.38
CA SER A 165 -8.85 15.08 -5.89
C SER A 165 -8.49 13.62 -5.71
N VAL A 166 -9.51 12.76 -5.52
CA VAL A 166 -9.32 11.31 -5.54
C VAL A 166 -9.15 10.80 -6.97
N VAL A 167 -8.35 9.75 -7.15
CA VAL A 167 -8.23 9.04 -8.44
C VAL A 167 -9.47 8.15 -8.60
N ARG A 168 -10.32 8.44 -9.59
CA ARG A 168 -11.63 7.79 -9.75
C ARG A 168 -11.57 6.49 -10.53
N GLU A 169 -10.48 6.25 -11.24
CA GLU A 169 -10.23 5.05 -12.04
C GLU A 169 -9.87 3.83 -11.18
N PHE A 170 -9.51 4.06 -9.93
CA PHE A 170 -9.23 3.03 -8.95
C PHE A 170 -10.28 3.02 -7.85
N VAL A 171 -10.44 1.87 -7.21
CA VAL A 171 -11.42 1.66 -6.15
C VAL A 171 -10.77 1.00 -4.94
N GLY A 172 -11.38 1.20 -3.77
CA GLY A 172 -11.02 0.42 -2.58
C GLY A 172 -11.52 -1.02 -2.70
N HIS A 173 -10.86 -1.93 -2.03
CA HIS A 173 -11.19 -3.36 -2.06
C HIS A 173 -10.97 -4.01 -0.69
N GLY A 174 -11.59 -5.14 -0.47
CA GLY A 174 -11.29 -6.00 0.66
C GLY A 174 -10.18 -7.00 0.33
N VAL A 175 -9.71 -7.70 1.35
CA VAL A 175 -8.76 -8.82 1.27
C VAL A 175 -9.41 -10.09 1.81
N GLY A 176 -8.95 -11.28 1.37
CA GLY A 176 -9.44 -12.53 1.92
C GLY A 176 -9.56 -13.67 0.96
#